data_f53ea36d73479258196372b0a050d6af
#
_entry.id   f53ea36d73479258196372b0a050d6af
#
_cell.length_a   1.000
_cell.length_b   1.000
_cell.length_c   1.000
_cell.angle_alpha   90.00
_cell.angle_beta   90.00
_cell.angle_gamma   90.00
#
_symmetry.space_group_name_H-M   'P 1'
#
loop_
_entity.id
_entity.type
_entity.pdbx_description
1 polymer ?
#
loop_
_entity_poly.entity_id
_entity_poly.type
_entity_poly.pdbx_seq_one_letter_code
_entity_poly.pdbx_strand_id
1 'polypeptide(L)'
;MSGLQEQSFATTYDLAAKITSAVVIAGFVALFITTKSALVGAFELCVVALAYLYSPQSYQISDHCILIKRLIGNVRVSLNSVREIRTGTPEDFRKCIRLWASGGLFGYYGLFNTAKLGKCSWYMTNRSHSVIVVTDATTIVLSPENVPGFLASVRSVVPAPVTTARQTSRATESSKVGVLVGLWIGGTIAILSIGFVCLALMYSPGPPKLTLTSTSLTIHDRFYPVTVNAADIDVSDIKVVNIRTDHEWTPTERTDGFANAYYHSGWFKVASGPVRMYWADGANLVLLPPRRDSAPVLVQVNDPEQFVETVRQEWANNRGLNLR
;
A
#
# COMPACT_ATOMS: atom_id res chain seq x y z
N MET A 1 -29.13 -35.89 25.44
CA MET A 1 -28.76 -34.53 25.01
C MET A 1 -27.77 -34.68 23.90
N SER A 2 -28.24 -34.82 22.66
CA SER A 2 -27.37 -34.87 21.46
C SER A 2 -26.93 -33.43 21.16
N GLY A 3 -25.69 -33.13 21.52
CA GLY A 3 -25.08 -31.87 21.12
C GLY A 3 -25.15 -31.77 19.59
N LEU A 4 -25.77 -30.70 19.07
CA LEU A 4 -25.79 -30.44 17.65
C LEU A 4 -24.32 -30.27 17.17
N GLN A 5 -23.97 -31.05 16.17
CA GLN A 5 -22.64 -31.02 15.57
C GLN A 5 -22.40 -29.62 14.98
N GLU A 6 -21.35 -28.94 15.39
CA GLU A 6 -20.97 -27.62 14.90
C GLU A 6 -20.87 -27.66 13.37
N GLN A 7 -21.76 -26.93 12.68
CA GLN A 7 -21.79 -26.90 11.22
C GLN A 7 -21.04 -25.70 10.69
N SER A 8 -20.08 -25.96 9.80
CA SER A 8 -19.25 -24.94 9.16
C SER A 8 -19.60 -24.76 7.69
N PHE A 9 -19.75 -23.51 7.27
CA PHE A 9 -20.06 -23.09 5.92
C PHE A 9 -18.91 -22.25 5.37
N ALA A 10 -18.35 -22.68 4.26
CA ALA A 10 -17.28 -21.96 3.57
C ALA A 10 -17.79 -20.67 2.94
N THR A 11 -16.87 -19.80 2.58
CA THR A 11 -17.12 -18.59 1.76
C THR A 11 -16.49 -18.75 0.38
N THR A 12 -17.11 -18.13 -0.63
CA THR A 12 -16.56 -18.03 -1.98
C THR A 12 -16.45 -16.55 -2.35
N TYR A 13 -15.43 -16.19 -3.13
CA TYR A 13 -15.28 -14.82 -3.63
C TYR A 13 -16.00 -14.66 -4.97
N ASP A 14 -16.80 -13.59 -5.11
CA ASP A 14 -17.34 -13.21 -6.41
C ASP A 14 -16.27 -12.64 -7.34
N LEU A 15 -16.59 -12.58 -8.62
CA LEU A 15 -15.66 -12.11 -9.65
C LEU A 15 -15.20 -10.67 -9.39
N ALA A 16 -16.10 -9.80 -8.89
CA ALA A 16 -15.77 -8.42 -8.62
C ALA A 16 -14.78 -8.28 -7.45
N ALA A 17 -14.95 -9.06 -6.37
CA ALA A 17 -14.00 -9.08 -5.27
C ALA A 17 -12.62 -9.61 -5.72
N LYS A 18 -12.58 -10.65 -6.56
CA LYS A 18 -11.34 -11.18 -7.14
C LYS A 18 -10.62 -10.13 -8.00
N ILE A 19 -11.34 -9.48 -8.92
CA ILE A 19 -10.77 -8.44 -9.81
C ILE A 19 -10.29 -7.25 -8.98
N THR A 20 -11.10 -6.75 -8.04
CA THR A 20 -10.72 -5.61 -7.20
C THR A 20 -9.46 -5.91 -6.39
N SER A 21 -9.38 -7.11 -5.77
CA SER A 21 -8.19 -7.51 -5.02
C SER A 21 -6.96 -7.61 -5.92
N ALA A 22 -7.09 -8.21 -7.11
CA ALA A 22 -6.00 -8.32 -8.07
C ALA A 22 -5.50 -6.94 -8.54
N VAL A 23 -6.42 -6.02 -8.88
CA VAL A 23 -6.08 -4.67 -9.33
C VAL A 23 -5.38 -3.86 -8.23
N VAL A 24 -5.88 -3.93 -6.99
CA VAL A 24 -5.25 -3.23 -5.85
C VAL A 24 -3.85 -3.77 -5.59
N ILE A 25 -3.69 -5.10 -5.58
CA ILE A 25 -2.37 -5.73 -5.36
C ILE A 25 -1.42 -5.37 -6.51
N ALA A 26 -1.87 -5.43 -7.77
CA ALA A 26 -1.05 -5.05 -8.93
C ALA A 26 -0.64 -3.57 -8.87
N GLY A 27 -1.56 -2.68 -8.47
CA GLY A 27 -1.29 -1.26 -8.26
C GLY A 27 -0.22 -1.02 -7.17
N PHE A 28 -0.30 -1.74 -6.06
CA PHE A 28 0.70 -1.67 -4.99
C PHE A 28 2.07 -2.18 -5.46
N VAL A 29 2.11 -3.32 -6.15
CA VAL A 29 3.36 -3.83 -6.73
C VAL A 29 3.98 -2.81 -7.70
N ALA A 30 3.17 -2.19 -8.57
CA ALA A 30 3.65 -1.15 -9.48
C ALA A 30 4.20 0.07 -8.73
N LEU A 31 3.50 0.50 -7.67
CA LEU A 31 3.94 1.62 -6.83
C LEU A 31 5.24 1.29 -6.08
N PHE A 32 5.38 0.08 -5.56
CA PHE A 32 6.63 -0.39 -4.95
C PHE A 32 7.79 -0.41 -5.94
N ILE A 33 7.58 -0.92 -7.17
CA ILE A 33 8.60 -0.95 -8.22
C ILE A 33 9.05 0.45 -8.59
N THR A 34 8.12 1.40 -8.71
CA THR A 34 8.43 2.78 -9.10
C THR A 34 9.11 3.57 -7.98
N THR A 35 8.67 3.42 -6.75
CA THR A 35 9.22 4.15 -5.60
C THR A 35 10.48 3.52 -5.04
N LYS A 36 10.67 2.21 -5.21
CA LYS A 36 11.76 1.39 -4.63
C LYS A 36 11.94 1.64 -3.13
N SER A 37 10.87 2.05 -2.45
CA SER A 37 10.88 2.41 -1.04
C SER A 37 10.41 1.25 -0.16
N ALA A 38 11.29 0.75 0.71
CA ALA A 38 10.95 -0.30 1.67
C ALA A 38 9.81 0.11 2.62
N LEU A 39 9.71 1.41 2.96
CA LEU A 39 8.63 1.92 3.80
C LEU A 39 7.28 1.89 3.09
N VAL A 40 7.23 2.26 1.81
CA VAL A 40 6.02 2.18 0.98
C VAL A 40 5.59 0.72 0.86
N GLY A 41 6.51 -0.19 0.52
CA GLY A 41 6.20 -1.62 0.43
C GLY A 41 5.73 -2.23 1.74
N ALA A 42 6.33 -1.86 2.88
CA ALA A 42 5.87 -2.31 4.19
C ALA A 42 4.45 -1.83 4.52
N PHE A 43 4.13 -0.57 4.18
CA PHE A 43 2.78 -0.02 4.36
C PHE A 43 1.76 -0.73 3.48
N GLU A 44 2.05 -0.94 2.19
CA GLU A 44 1.19 -1.65 1.25
C GLU A 44 0.91 -3.09 1.71
N LEU A 45 1.97 -3.79 2.14
CA LEU A 45 1.86 -5.13 2.70
C LEU A 45 0.98 -5.14 3.96
N CYS A 46 1.13 -4.16 4.83
CA CYS A 46 0.31 -4.01 6.04
C CYS A 46 -1.17 -3.82 5.69
N VAL A 47 -1.49 -2.97 4.70
CA VAL A 47 -2.87 -2.73 4.24
C VAL A 47 -3.48 -4.02 3.67
N VAL A 48 -2.75 -4.72 2.80
CA VAL A 48 -3.21 -5.99 2.21
C VAL A 48 -3.40 -7.05 3.29
N ALA A 49 -2.44 -7.19 4.20
CA ALA A 49 -2.52 -8.14 5.31
C ALA A 49 -3.71 -7.85 6.23
N LEU A 50 -3.90 -6.61 6.66
CA LEU A 50 -5.04 -6.23 7.49
C LEU A 50 -6.36 -6.50 6.78
N ALA A 51 -6.49 -6.14 5.50
CA ALA A 51 -7.69 -6.41 4.74
C ALA A 51 -8.00 -7.91 4.68
N TYR A 52 -6.98 -8.76 4.48
CA TYR A 52 -7.15 -10.22 4.48
C TYR A 52 -7.49 -10.78 5.86
N LEU A 53 -6.80 -10.32 6.92
CA LEU A 53 -6.99 -10.78 8.30
C LEU A 53 -8.41 -10.49 8.82
N TYR A 54 -9.01 -9.39 8.40
CA TYR A 54 -10.38 -9.01 8.79
C TYR A 54 -11.46 -9.54 7.84
N SER A 55 -11.11 -10.13 6.69
CA SER A 55 -12.08 -10.72 5.77
C SER A 55 -12.73 -11.97 6.36
N PRO A 56 -14.03 -12.21 6.12
CA PRO A 56 -14.70 -13.41 6.59
C PRO A 56 -14.19 -14.65 5.82
N GLN A 57 -13.83 -15.69 6.58
CA GLN A 57 -13.28 -16.95 6.03
C GLN A 57 -14.33 -18.07 6.01
N SER A 58 -15.17 -18.14 7.04
CA SER A 58 -16.23 -19.13 7.14
C SER A 58 -17.28 -18.70 8.16
N TYR A 59 -18.44 -19.34 8.11
CA TYR A 59 -19.51 -19.17 9.09
C TYR A 59 -19.75 -20.48 9.79
N GLN A 60 -19.82 -20.47 11.11
CA GLN A 60 -20.15 -21.64 11.89
C GLN A 60 -21.46 -21.40 12.65
N ILE A 61 -22.28 -22.41 12.69
CA ILE A 61 -23.53 -22.42 13.45
C ILE A 61 -23.36 -23.36 14.63
N SER A 62 -23.62 -22.83 15.82
CA SER A 62 -23.71 -23.60 17.06
C SER A 62 -25.07 -23.37 17.69
N ASP A 63 -25.37 -24.09 18.79
CA ASP A 63 -26.69 -24.06 19.46
C ASP A 63 -27.16 -22.67 19.88
N HIS A 64 -26.23 -21.71 20.04
CA HIS A 64 -26.54 -20.38 20.58
C HIS A 64 -26.10 -19.22 19.75
N CYS A 65 -25.25 -19.42 18.74
CA CYS A 65 -24.72 -18.32 17.94
C CYS A 65 -24.30 -18.71 16.52
N ILE A 66 -24.34 -17.71 15.62
CA ILE A 66 -23.63 -17.73 14.35
C ILE A 66 -22.26 -17.10 14.60
N LEU A 67 -21.21 -17.86 14.38
CA LEU A 67 -19.83 -17.41 14.49
C LEU A 67 -19.28 -17.08 13.09
N ILE A 68 -18.96 -15.82 12.85
CA ILE A 68 -18.29 -15.36 11.65
C ILE A 68 -16.80 -15.47 11.90
N LYS A 69 -16.15 -16.47 11.30
CA LYS A 69 -14.71 -16.71 11.45
C LYS A 69 -13.92 -15.77 10.56
N ARG A 70 -12.97 -15.12 11.17
CA ARG A 70 -11.93 -14.30 10.54
C ARG A 70 -10.59 -14.74 11.11
N LEU A 71 -9.50 -14.40 10.47
CA LEU A 71 -8.18 -14.70 11.03
C LEU A 71 -7.93 -13.92 12.32
N ILE A 72 -8.44 -12.69 12.42
CA ILE A 72 -8.38 -11.88 13.63
C ILE A 72 -9.77 -11.33 13.95
N GLY A 73 -10.19 -11.44 15.23
CA GLY A 73 -11.39 -10.83 15.74
C GLY A 73 -12.69 -11.45 15.22
N ASN A 74 -12.96 -12.70 15.57
CA ASN A 74 -14.20 -13.39 15.24
C ASN A 74 -15.42 -12.64 15.74
N VAL A 75 -16.52 -12.64 14.97
CA VAL A 75 -17.79 -11.99 15.34
C VAL A 75 -18.81 -13.05 15.70
N ARG A 76 -19.45 -12.87 16.86
CA ARG A 76 -20.52 -13.76 17.35
C ARG A 76 -21.87 -13.04 17.26
N VAL A 77 -22.85 -13.71 16.66
CA VAL A 77 -24.22 -13.25 16.53
C VAL A 77 -25.10 -14.21 17.32
N SER A 78 -25.69 -13.75 18.41
CA SER A 78 -26.55 -14.61 19.21
C SER A 78 -27.82 -14.98 18.44
N LEU A 79 -28.14 -16.27 18.38
CA LEU A 79 -29.34 -16.77 17.72
C LEU A 79 -30.62 -16.33 18.48
N ASN A 80 -30.52 -16.09 19.78
CA ASN A 80 -31.67 -15.60 20.59
C ASN A 80 -32.05 -14.17 20.21
N SER A 81 -31.17 -13.40 19.60
CA SER A 81 -31.45 -12.03 19.12
C SER A 81 -31.92 -11.96 17.66
N VAL A 82 -31.95 -13.10 16.95
CA VAL A 82 -32.38 -13.16 15.55
C VAL A 82 -33.88 -13.07 15.45
N ARG A 83 -34.38 -12.04 14.76
CA ARG A 83 -35.81 -11.82 14.47
C ARG A 83 -36.23 -12.35 13.12
N GLU A 84 -35.35 -12.19 12.14
CA GLU A 84 -35.60 -12.59 10.75
C GLU A 84 -34.31 -13.10 10.12
N ILE A 85 -34.42 -14.19 9.36
CA ILE A 85 -33.36 -14.66 8.48
C ILE A 85 -33.95 -14.99 7.12
N ARG A 86 -33.34 -14.46 6.06
CA ARG A 86 -33.77 -14.67 4.70
C ARG A 86 -32.63 -14.51 3.68
N THR A 87 -32.88 -14.96 2.47
CA THR A 87 -31.99 -14.67 1.34
C THR A 87 -32.07 -13.18 0.98
N GLY A 88 -30.92 -12.58 0.67
CA GLY A 88 -30.88 -11.20 0.17
C GLY A 88 -31.37 -11.10 -1.28
N THR A 89 -31.99 -9.97 -1.59
CA THR A 89 -32.46 -9.63 -2.94
C THR A 89 -31.68 -8.41 -3.48
N PRO A 90 -31.62 -8.19 -4.79
CA PRO A 90 -30.94 -7.00 -5.34
C PRO A 90 -31.46 -5.67 -4.79
N GLU A 91 -32.77 -5.59 -4.44
CA GLU A 91 -33.38 -4.41 -3.84
C GLU A 91 -32.84 -4.07 -2.47
N ASP A 92 -32.39 -5.08 -1.69
CA ASP A 92 -31.81 -4.87 -0.37
C ASP A 92 -30.49 -4.09 -0.44
N PHE A 93 -29.80 -4.15 -1.59
CA PHE A 93 -28.51 -3.52 -1.82
C PHE A 93 -28.58 -2.21 -2.62
N ARG A 94 -29.79 -1.76 -3.00
CA ARG A 94 -29.96 -0.51 -3.73
C ARG A 94 -29.57 0.70 -2.89
N LYS A 95 -28.98 1.72 -3.54
CA LYS A 95 -28.50 2.95 -2.92
C LYS A 95 -27.58 2.67 -1.71
N CYS A 96 -26.70 1.68 -1.85
CA CYS A 96 -25.76 1.31 -0.81
C CYS A 96 -24.67 2.38 -0.68
N ILE A 97 -24.54 2.91 0.53
CA ILE A 97 -23.48 3.85 0.90
C ILE A 97 -22.54 3.12 1.86
N ARG A 98 -21.25 3.20 1.58
CA ARG A 98 -20.19 2.68 2.41
C ARG A 98 -19.90 3.69 3.50
N LEU A 99 -20.10 3.33 4.76
CA LEU A 99 -19.77 4.19 5.90
C LEU A 99 -18.35 3.92 6.38
N TRP A 100 -18.06 2.66 6.71
CA TRP A 100 -16.77 2.20 7.18
C TRP A 100 -16.58 0.73 6.78
N ALA A 101 -16.03 0.45 5.60
CA ALA A 101 -16.04 -0.91 5.09
C ALA A 101 -15.05 -1.13 3.94
N SER A 102 -14.57 -2.38 3.79
CA SER A 102 -13.96 -2.86 2.56
C SER A 102 -15.02 -3.01 1.46
N GLY A 103 -14.73 -2.56 0.27
CA GLY A 103 -15.63 -2.60 -0.87
C GLY A 103 -15.13 -3.47 -2.02
N GLY A 104 -14.49 -4.61 -1.70
CA GLY A 104 -14.02 -5.57 -2.71
C GLY A 104 -12.63 -6.14 -2.47
N LEU A 105 -11.78 -5.48 -1.68
CA LEU A 105 -10.48 -6.05 -1.28
C LEU A 105 -10.73 -7.18 -0.27
N PHE A 106 -10.55 -8.43 -0.74
CA PHE A 106 -10.91 -9.67 -0.03
C PHE A 106 -12.35 -9.71 0.49
N GLY A 107 -13.30 -9.10 -0.24
CA GLY A 107 -14.72 -9.13 0.08
C GLY A 107 -15.31 -7.79 0.51
N TYR A 108 -16.55 -7.85 0.97
CA TYR A 108 -17.37 -6.71 1.36
C TYR A 108 -17.70 -6.83 2.84
N TYR A 109 -16.94 -6.17 3.69
CA TYR A 109 -17.11 -6.28 5.15
C TYR A 109 -16.92 -4.93 5.84
N GLY A 110 -17.68 -4.75 6.91
CA GLY A 110 -17.75 -3.51 7.67
C GLY A 110 -19.14 -2.91 7.68
N LEU A 111 -19.24 -1.60 7.83
CA LEU A 111 -20.49 -0.87 8.04
C LEU A 111 -20.97 -0.22 6.75
N PHE A 112 -22.19 -0.56 6.38
CA PHE A 112 -22.89 -0.03 5.20
C PHE A 112 -24.23 0.59 5.60
N ASN A 113 -24.79 1.39 4.72
CA ASN A 113 -26.15 1.89 4.82
C ASN A 113 -26.84 1.70 3.47
N THR A 114 -28.00 1.07 3.46
CA THR A 114 -28.80 0.87 2.25
C THR A 114 -30.20 1.46 2.42
N ALA A 115 -30.87 1.75 1.32
CA ALA A 115 -32.20 2.34 1.38
C ALA A 115 -33.23 1.44 2.10
N LYS A 116 -33.09 0.10 1.98
CA LYS A 116 -34.06 -0.86 2.51
C LYS A 116 -33.66 -1.42 3.88
N LEU A 117 -32.37 -1.73 4.10
CA LEU A 117 -31.89 -2.32 5.34
C LEU A 117 -31.45 -1.26 6.36
N GLY A 118 -31.35 0.01 5.94
CA GLY A 118 -30.73 1.02 6.79
C GLY A 118 -29.25 0.72 7.07
N LYS A 119 -28.81 1.10 8.26
CA LYS A 119 -27.45 0.82 8.72
C LYS A 119 -27.28 -0.65 9.05
N CYS A 120 -26.34 -1.32 8.41
CA CYS A 120 -26.12 -2.75 8.49
C CYS A 120 -24.64 -3.11 8.45
N SER A 121 -24.28 -4.22 9.07
CA SER A 121 -22.92 -4.77 9.08
C SER A 121 -22.81 -5.89 8.07
N TRP A 122 -21.91 -5.73 7.10
CA TRP A 122 -21.66 -6.78 6.10
C TRP A 122 -20.45 -7.60 6.47
N TYR A 123 -20.54 -8.88 6.21
CA TYR A 123 -19.46 -9.84 6.28
C TYR A 123 -19.62 -10.79 5.10
N MET A 124 -19.41 -10.28 3.89
CA MET A 124 -19.62 -11.01 2.64
C MET A 124 -18.33 -11.10 1.83
N THR A 125 -18.21 -12.17 1.08
CA THR A 125 -17.19 -12.34 0.04
C THR A 125 -17.82 -12.50 -1.36
N ASN A 126 -19.13 -12.80 -1.39
CA ASN A 126 -19.89 -13.02 -2.61
C ASN A 126 -21.29 -12.39 -2.51
N ARG A 127 -21.58 -11.40 -3.36
CA ARG A 127 -22.85 -10.70 -3.35
C ARG A 127 -24.01 -11.53 -3.91
N SER A 128 -23.71 -12.58 -4.70
CA SER A 128 -24.72 -13.46 -5.28
C SER A 128 -25.29 -14.45 -4.26
N HIS A 129 -24.59 -14.72 -3.17
CA HIS A 129 -24.96 -15.68 -2.13
C HIS A 129 -25.26 -14.97 -0.81
N SER A 130 -26.09 -13.94 -0.83
CA SER A 130 -26.33 -13.12 0.35
C SER A 130 -27.44 -13.69 1.24
N VAL A 131 -27.20 -13.69 2.55
CA VAL A 131 -28.16 -13.98 3.62
C VAL A 131 -28.24 -12.78 4.54
N ILE A 132 -29.46 -12.32 4.79
CA ILE A 132 -29.75 -11.21 5.69
C ILE A 132 -30.22 -11.78 7.01
N VAL A 133 -29.57 -11.39 8.09
CA VAL A 133 -29.90 -11.74 9.48
C VAL A 133 -30.26 -10.45 10.20
N VAL A 134 -31.52 -10.29 10.52
CA VAL A 134 -32.03 -9.15 11.30
C VAL A 134 -32.04 -9.55 12.76
N THR A 135 -31.31 -8.78 13.57
CA THR A 135 -31.28 -8.97 15.03
C THR A 135 -31.95 -7.80 15.75
N ASP A 136 -32.12 -7.91 17.07
CA ASP A 136 -32.61 -6.81 17.89
C ASP A 136 -31.75 -5.55 17.81
N ALA A 137 -30.45 -5.70 17.61
CA ALA A 137 -29.47 -4.61 17.65
C ALA A 137 -29.10 -4.08 16.26
N THR A 138 -29.00 -4.96 15.25
CA THR A 138 -28.48 -4.58 13.94
C THR A 138 -28.89 -5.61 12.88
N THR A 139 -28.82 -5.18 11.62
CA THR A 139 -28.91 -6.08 10.47
C THR A 139 -27.53 -6.50 10.02
N ILE A 140 -27.34 -7.80 9.83
CA ILE A 140 -26.08 -8.41 9.43
C ILE A 140 -26.28 -9.10 8.09
N VAL A 141 -25.30 -8.96 7.18
CA VAL A 141 -25.34 -9.62 5.88
C VAL A 141 -24.16 -10.55 5.74
N LEU A 142 -24.44 -11.81 5.42
CA LEU A 142 -23.49 -12.91 5.28
C LEU A 142 -23.51 -13.45 3.85
N SER A 143 -22.50 -14.24 3.46
CA SER A 143 -22.49 -14.91 2.14
C SER A 143 -21.95 -16.34 2.24
N PRO A 144 -22.66 -17.25 2.89
CA PRO A 144 -22.27 -18.67 2.89
C PRO A 144 -22.37 -19.25 1.47
N GLU A 145 -21.44 -20.13 1.11
CA GLU A 145 -21.46 -20.79 -0.20
C GLU A 145 -22.75 -21.58 -0.44
N ASN A 146 -23.19 -22.35 0.55
CA ASN A 146 -24.45 -23.10 0.55
C ASN A 146 -25.53 -22.34 1.31
N VAL A 147 -26.19 -21.38 0.66
CA VAL A 147 -27.26 -20.59 1.27
C VAL A 147 -28.44 -21.46 1.76
N PRO A 148 -28.99 -22.41 0.96
CA PRO A 148 -30.08 -23.24 1.43
C PRO A 148 -29.73 -24.07 2.67
N GLY A 149 -28.54 -24.72 2.68
CA GLY A 149 -28.06 -25.49 3.81
C GLY A 149 -27.86 -24.62 5.06
N PHE A 150 -27.30 -23.43 4.90
CA PHE A 150 -27.11 -22.47 5.98
C PHE A 150 -28.46 -22.05 6.62
N LEU A 151 -29.45 -21.70 5.80
CA LEU A 151 -30.79 -21.31 6.26
C LEU A 151 -31.49 -22.48 6.95
N ALA A 152 -31.38 -23.70 6.43
CA ALA A 152 -31.94 -24.88 7.06
C ALA A 152 -31.32 -25.14 8.44
N SER A 153 -30.01 -25.04 8.55
CA SER A 153 -29.29 -25.23 9.83
C SER A 153 -29.64 -24.17 10.87
N VAL A 154 -29.76 -22.90 10.47
CA VAL A 154 -30.20 -21.87 11.42
C VAL A 154 -31.65 -22.11 11.86
N ARG A 155 -32.54 -22.48 10.93
CA ARG A 155 -33.97 -22.78 11.26
C ARG A 155 -34.13 -23.98 12.17
N SER A 156 -33.24 -24.96 12.15
CA SER A 156 -33.30 -26.11 13.05
C SER A 156 -32.96 -25.75 14.51
N VAL A 157 -32.24 -24.66 14.72
CA VAL A 157 -31.77 -24.20 16.04
C VAL A 157 -32.64 -23.08 16.61
N VAL A 158 -33.18 -22.22 15.74
CA VAL A 158 -34.05 -21.10 16.15
C VAL A 158 -35.49 -21.59 16.07
N PRO A 159 -36.25 -21.61 17.19
CA PRO A 159 -37.69 -21.90 17.16
C PRO A 159 -38.38 -20.85 16.29
N ALA A 160 -39.02 -21.32 15.23
CA ALA A 160 -39.72 -20.63 14.15
C ALA A 160 -39.61 -19.11 14.09
N PRO A 161 -38.99 -18.55 13.03
CA PRO A 161 -38.99 -17.11 12.84
C PRO A 161 -40.40 -16.65 12.60
N VAL A 162 -40.88 -15.75 13.44
CA VAL A 162 -42.12 -15.02 13.18
C VAL A 162 -41.90 -14.19 11.92
N THR A 163 -42.37 -14.71 10.78
CA THR A 163 -42.47 -13.94 9.53
C THR A 163 -43.57 -12.92 9.74
N THR A 164 -43.25 -11.79 10.32
CA THR A 164 -44.14 -10.63 10.30
C THR A 164 -43.32 -9.43 9.88
N ALA A 165 -43.49 -9.08 8.62
CA ALA A 165 -43.03 -7.79 8.09
C ALA A 165 -43.69 -6.68 8.94
N ARG A 166 -43.04 -6.21 9.97
CA ARG A 166 -43.38 -4.97 10.66
C ARG A 166 -42.17 -4.04 10.59
N GLN A 167 -42.26 -3.12 9.66
CA GLN A 167 -41.43 -1.92 9.69
C GLN A 167 -41.66 -1.24 11.05
N THR A 168 -40.71 -1.33 11.92
CA THR A 168 -40.56 -0.38 13.01
C THR A 168 -39.15 0.20 12.92
N SER A 169 -39.12 1.38 12.33
CA SER A 169 -38.03 2.33 12.51
C SER A 169 -37.92 2.64 14.01
N ARG A 170 -37.04 1.93 14.68
CA ARG A 170 -36.54 2.34 15.99
C ARG A 170 -35.04 2.48 15.84
N ALA A 171 -34.64 3.71 15.55
CA ALA A 171 -33.24 4.12 15.66
C ALA A 171 -32.83 3.89 17.13
N THR A 172 -32.16 2.78 17.38
CA THR A 172 -31.68 2.44 18.73
C THR A 172 -30.39 3.22 18.98
N GLU A 173 -30.38 4.00 20.01
CA GLU A 173 -29.33 4.92 20.49
C GLU A 173 -28.01 4.25 20.86
N SER A 174 -27.91 2.94 20.79
CA SER A 174 -26.75 2.14 21.16
C SER A 174 -25.55 2.25 20.17
N SER A 175 -25.69 3.01 19.09
CA SER A 175 -24.69 3.00 18.02
C SER A 175 -23.79 4.25 17.96
N LYS A 176 -24.06 5.28 18.77
CA LYS A 176 -23.25 6.52 18.71
C LYS A 176 -21.79 6.28 19.10
N VAL A 177 -21.55 5.45 20.12
CA VAL A 177 -20.19 5.12 20.58
C VAL A 177 -19.44 4.30 19.53
N GLY A 178 -20.06 3.27 18.96
CA GLY A 178 -19.42 2.43 17.93
C GLY A 178 -19.14 3.19 16.62
N VAL A 179 -20.01 4.14 16.24
CA VAL A 179 -19.79 5.02 15.07
C VAL A 179 -18.69 6.02 15.35
N LEU A 180 -18.70 6.65 16.53
CA LEU A 180 -17.63 7.56 16.95
C LEU A 180 -16.28 6.84 17.00
N VAL A 181 -16.20 5.69 17.64
CA VAL A 181 -14.96 4.87 17.68
C VAL A 181 -14.52 4.47 16.27
N GLY A 182 -15.43 4.03 15.41
CA GLY A 182 -15.12 3.70 14.01
C GLY A 182 -14.65 4.91 13.20
N LEU A 183 -15.28 6.07 13.37
CA LEU A 183 -14.86 7.34 12.75
C LEU A 183 -13.50 7.81 13.28
N TRP A 184 -13.23 7.66 14.59
CA TRP A 184 -11.92 7.98 15.17
C TRP A 184 -10.82 7.06 14.65
N ILE A 185 -11.03 5.75 14.67
CA ILE A 185 -10.05 4.78 14.14
C ILE A 185 -9.80 5.03 12.65
N GLY A 186 -10.86 5.26 11.87
CA GLY A 186 -10.71 5.49 10.45
C GLY A 186 -10.17 6.84 10.08
N GLY A 187 -10.58 7.86 10.78
CA GLY A 187 -9.99 9.18 10.65
C GLY A 187 -8.48 9.13 10.99
N THR A 188 -8.12 8.42 12.07
CA THR A 188 -6.71 8.26 12.47
C THR A 188 -5.91 7.50 11.41
N ILE A 189 -6.43 6.40 10.87
CA ILE A 189 -5.75 5.63 9.81
C ILE A 189 -5.63 6.49 8.54
N ALA A 190 -6.67 7.23 8.14
CA ALA A 190 -6.61 8.13 6.98
C ALA A 190 -5.59 9.25 7.19
N ILE A 191 -5.56 9.88 8.35
CA ILE A 191 -4.60 10.93 8.70
C ILE A 191 -3.17 10.36 8.73
N LEU A 192 -2.97 9.18 9.32
CA LEU A 192 -1.67 8.52 9.35
C LEU A 192 -1.21 8.11 7.94
N SER A 193 -2.14 7.65 7.09
CA SER A 193 -1.84 7.32 5.69
C SER A 193 -1.46 8.56 4.89
N ILE A 194 -2.22 9.64 5.02
CA ILE A 194 -1.91 10.93 4.37
C ILE A 194 -0.60 11.48 4.92
N GLY A 195 -0.41 11.48 6.25
CA GLY A 195 0.83 11.89 6.90
C GLY A 195 2.04 11.08 6.43
N PHE A 196 1.88 9.77 6.30
CA PHE A 196 2.92 8.89 5.80
C PHE A 196 3.26 9.16 4.33
N VAL A 197 2.25 9.35 3.47
CA VAL A 197 2.45 9.73 2.06
C VAL A 197 3.13 11.10 1.97
N CYS A 198 2.69 12.08 2.74
CA CYS A 198 3.34 13.40 2.80
C CYS A 198 4.80 13.28 3.28
N LEU A 199 5.06 12.48 4.32
CA LEU A 199 6.41 12.23 4.84
C LEU A 199 7.28 11.52 3.82
N ALA A 200 6.72 10.54 3.08
CA ALA A 200 7.42 9.84 2.01
C ALA A 200 7.73 10.75 0.81
N LEU A 201 6.80 11.67 0.48
CA LEU A 201 7.00 12.66 -0.58
C LEU A 201 7.94 13.81 -0.15
N MET A 202 7.91 14.20 1.13
CA MET A 202 8.80 15.21 1.70
C MET A 202 10.17 14.63 2.10
N TYR A 203 10.29 13.32 2.22
CA TYR A 203 11.56 12.68 2.50
C TYR A 203 12.48 12.81 1.29
N SER A 204 13.30 13.88 1.32
CA SER A 204 14.41 14.01 0.39
C SER A 204 15.61 13.28 0.98
N PRO A 205 16.12 12.23 0.33
CA PRO A 205 17.46 11.78 0.66
C PRO A 205 18.40 12.97 0.42
N GLY A 206 19.22 13.32 1.40
CA GLY A 206 20.25 14.34 1.24
C GLY A 206 21.28 13.92 0.19
N PRO A 207 22.29 14.76 -0.07
CA PRO A 207 23.36 14.42 -1.00
C PRO A 207 23.97 13.06 -0.65
N PRO A 208 24.34 12.25 -1.64
CA PRO A 208 24.82 10.90 -1.42
C PRO A 208 26.11 10.89 -0.62
N LYS A 209 26.30 9.87 0.21
CA LYS A 209 27.60 9.63 0.82
C LYS A 209 28.58 9.14 -0.23
N LEU A 210 29.77 9.70 -0.23
CA LEU A 210 30.83 9.34 -1.14
C LEU A 210 31.92 8.55 -0.40
N THR A 211 32.40 7.48 -1.00
CA THR A 211 33.57 6.75 -0.52
C THR A 211 34.62 6.74 -1.62
N LEU A 212 35.69 7.48 -1.40
CA LEU A 212 36.85 7.51 -2.28
C LEU A 212 37.89 6.49 -1.81
N THR A 213 38.37 5.68 -2.72
CA THR A 213 39.50 4.76 -2.54
C THR A 213 40.56 5.01 -3.59
N SER A 214 41.73 4.43 -3.45
CA SER A 214 42.83 4.54 -4.45
C SER A 214 42.44 3.98 -5.82
N THR A 215 41.39 3.17 -5.94
CA THR A 215 40.97 2.50 -7.19
C THR A 215 39.59 2.89 -7.69
N SER A 216 38.74 3.48 -6.82
CA SER A 216 37.34 3.77 -7.17
C SER A 216 36.72 4.87 -6.32
N LEU A 217 35.67 5.49 -6.86
CA LEU A 217 34.73 6.36 -6.15
C LEU A 217 33.37 5.68 -6.12
N THR A 218 32.88 5.38 -4.93
CA THR A 218 31.52 4.85 -4.76
C THR A 218 30.58 5.95 -4.29
N ILE A 219 29.50 6.17 -5.05
CA ILE A 219 28.41 7.08 -4.74
C ILE A 219 27.28 6.24 -4.13
N HIS A 220 27.10 6.36 -2.81
CA HIS A 220 26.07 5.63 -2.06
C HIS A 220 24.71 6.36 -2.16
N ASP A 221 24.19 6.45 -3.39
CA ASP A 221 22.84 6.97 -3.58
C ASP A 221 21.80 5.90 -3.24
N ARG A 222 20.63 6.33 -2.74
CA ARG A 222 19.56 5.42 -2.33
C ARG A 222 18.92 4.71 -3.54
N PHE A 223 18.77 5.43 -4.65
CA PHE A 223 18.02 4.95 -5.81
C PHE A 223 18.95 4.53 -6.95
N TYR A 224 20.05 5.25 -7.12
CA TYR A 224 20.99 5.08 -8.24
C TYR A 224 22.43 4.95 -7.76
N PRO A 225 22.77 3.97 -6.90
CA PRO A 225 24.15 3.80 -6.45
C PRO A 225 25.05 3.49 -7.64
N VAL A 226 26.30 3.99 -7.60
CA VAL A 226 27.29 3.72 -8.63
C VAL A 226 28.69 3.67 -8.04
N THR A 227 29.51 2.76 -8.57
CA THR A 227 30.96 2.74 -8.35
C THR A 227 31.66 3.07 -9.65
N VAL A 228 32.46 4.10 -9.62
CA VAL A 228 33.26 4.60 -10.75
C VAL A 228 34.71 4.20 -10.52
N ASN A 229 35.29 3.39 -11.39
CA ASN A 229 36.69 2.96 -11.24
C ASN A 229 37.63 4.03 -11.78
N ALA A 230 38.76 4.24 -11.11
CA ALA A 230 39.80 5.19 -11.52
C ALA A 230 40.39 4.88 -12.92
N ALA A 231 40.37 3.60 -13.34
CA ALA A 231 40.84 3.17 -14.65
C ALA A 231 39.91 3.64 -15.79
N ASP A 232 38.64 3.84 -15.51
CA ASP A 232 37.60 4.20 -16.49
C ASP A 232 37.45 5.73 -16.65
N ILE A 233 38.13 6.54 -15.79
CA ILE A 233 38.04 7.99 -15.78
C ILE A 233 39.30 8.66 -16.31
N ASP A 234 39.15 9.72 -17.09
CA ASP A 234 40.24 10.60 -17.41
C ASP A 234 40.52 11.57 -16.25
N VAL A 235 41.46 11.16 -15.40
CA VAL A 235 41.82 11.89 -14.18
C VAL A 235 42.38 13.29 -14.47
N SER A 236 42.98 13.50 -15.65
CA SER A 236 43.53 14.80 -16.04
C SER A 236 42.44 15.82 -16.36
N ASP A 237 41.27 15.35 -16.81
CA ASP A 237 40.14 16.21 -17.22
C ASP A 237 38.99 16.27 -16.17
N ILE A 238 39.25 15.77 -14.96
CA ILE A 238 38.33 15.98 -13.85
C ILE A 238 38.29 17.48 -13.51
N LYS A 239 37.12 18.08 -13.52
CA LYS A 239 36.95 19.53 -13.30
C LYS A 239 35.64 19.86 -12.59
N VAL A 240 35.56 21.05 -12.04
CA VAL A 240 34.31 21.61 -11.53
C VAL A 240 33.56 22.26 -12.67
N VAL A 241 32.29 21.98 -12.80
CA VAL A 241 31.39 22.59 -13.80
C VAL A 241 30.18 23.20 -13.09
N ASN A 242 29.68 24.31 -13.61
CA ASN A 242 28.51 24.98 -13.07
C ASN A 242 27.29 24.73 -13.97
N ILE A 243 26.37 23.88 -13.51
CA ILE A 243 25.20 23.46 -14.31
C ILE A 243 24.18 24.57 -14.61
N ARG A 244 24.31 25.77 -14.01
CA ARG A 244 23.44 26.93 -14.32
C ARG A 244 24.02 27.85 -15.39
N THR A 245 25.33 27.93 -15.49
CA THR A 245 26.02 28.83 -16.44
C THR A 245 26.65 28.10 -17.60
N ASP A 246 27.01 26.84 -17.43
CA ASP A 246 27.57 25.99 -18.47
C ASP A 246 26.45 25.18 -19.14
N HIS A 247 26.04 25.71 -20.32
CA HIS A 247 24.92 25.12 -21.07
C HIS A 247 25.19 23.70 -21.57
N GLU A 248 26.45 23.30 -21.68
CA GLU A 248 26.82 21.94 -22.06
C GLU A 248 26.35 20.93 -21.03
N TRP A 249 26.41 21.28 -19.72
CA TRP A 249 26.11 20.38 -18.58
C TRP A 249 24.78 20.69 -17.91
N THR A 250 24.03 21.66 -18.41
CA THR A 250 22.68 21.95 -17.91
C THR A 250 21.73 20.81 -18.24
N PRO A 251 21.09 20.16 -17.24
CA PRO A 251 20.16 19.05 -17.49
C PRO A 251 18.89 19.57 -18.19
N THR A 252 18.55 18.98 -19.35
CA THR A 252 17.37 19.32 -20.15
C THR A 252 16.21 18.37 -19.94
N GLU A 253 16.51 17.10 -19.68
CA GLU A 253 15.52 16.05 -19.53
C GLU A 253 16.01 15.00 -18.52
N ARG A 254 15.07 14.48 -17.69
CA ARG A 254 15.34 13.33 -16.85
C ARG A 254 14.87 12.07 -17.56
N THR A 255 15.79 11.16 -17.88
CA THR A 255 15.48 9.93 -18.61
C THR A 255 15.16 8.77 -17.67
N ASP A 256 15.94 8.57 -16.60
CA ASP A 256 15.71 7.58 -15.55
C ASP A 256 16.35 8.08 -14.26
N GLY A 257 15.60 8.75 -13.41
CA GLY A 257 16.15 9.36 -12.21
C GLY A 257 15.10 9.78 -11.19
N PHE A 258 15.55 9.99 -9.98
CA PHE A 258 14.79 10.62 -8.91
C PHE A 258 15.01 12.14 -8.98
N ALA A 259 13.94 12.93 -8.88
CA ALA A 259 14.02 14.38 -8.76
C ALA A 259 12.85 14.91 -7.91
N ASN A 260 13.16 15.73 -6.93
CA ASN A 260 12.21 16.54 -6.18
C ASN A 260 12.75 17.97 -6.02
N ALA A 261 12.12 18.81 -5.19
CA ALA A 261 12.55 20.18 -4.96
C ALA A 261 13.94 20.32 -4.28
N TYR A 262 14.45 19.23 -3.68
CA TYR A 262 15.64 19.27 -2.81
C TYR A 262 16.78 18.38 -3.27
N TYR A 263 16.50 17.37 -4.09
CA TYR A 263 17.52 16.40 -4.51
C TYR A 263 17.19 15.76 -5.85
N HIS A 264 18.25 15.54 -6.65
CA HIS A 264 18.19 14.94 -7.98
C HIS A 264 19.26 13.86 -8.09
N SER A 265 18.91 12.67 -8.56
CA SER A 265 19.88 11.58 -8.79
C SER A 265 19.45 10.68 -9.93
N GLY A 266 20.41 10.08 -10.62
CA GLY A 266 20.18 9.15 -11.72
C GLY A 266 20.58 9.69 -13.08
N TRP A 267 19.80 9.32 -14.11
CA TRP A 267 20.11 9.60 -15.51
C TRP A 267 19.38 10.83 -16.02
N PHE A 268 20.16 11.73 -16.62
CA PHE A 268 19.68 12.97 -17.24
C PHE A 268 20.29 13.12 -18.64
N LYS A 269 19.64 13.93 -19.44
CA LYS A 269 20.12 14.34 -20.75
C LYS A 269 20.64 15.78 -20.67
N VAL A 270 21.83 16.00 -21.17
CA VAL A 270 22.46 17.32 -21.34
C VAL A 270 22.79 17.52 -22.82
N ALA A 271 23.35 18.66 -23.21
CA ALA A 271 23.68 18.94 -24.61
C ALA A 271 24.69 17.94 -25.19
N SER A 272 25.65 17.48 -24.39
CA SER A 272 26.65 16.48 -24.77
C SER A 272 26.16 15.01 -24.76
N GLY A 273 24.92 14.74 -24.35
CA GLY A 273 24.32 13.40 -24.34
C GLY A 273 23.83 12.94 -22.99
N PRO A 274 23.71 11.62 -22.76
CA PRO A 274 23.28 11.07 -21.49
C PRO A 274 24.37 11.20 -20.43
N VAL A 275 23.96 11.59 -19.21
CA VAL A 275 24.86 11.82 -18.07
C VAL A 275 24.25 11.29 -16.80
N ARG A 276 25.07 10.80 -15.88
CA ARG A 276 24.64 10.43 -14.54
C ARG A 276 24.91 11.57 -13.58
N MET A 277 23.89 12.08 -12.90
CA MET A 277 24.00 13.28 -12.06
C MET A 277 23.47 13.06 -10.65
N TYR A 278 24.12 13.71 -9.69
CA TYR A 278 23.78 13.66 -8.27
C TYR A 278 23.98 15.04 -7.66
N TRP A 279 22.87 15.79 -7.43
CA TRP A 279 22.96 17.12 -6.84
C TRP A 279 21.72 17.48 -6.01
N ALA A 280 21.89 18.38 -5.07
CA ALA A 280 20.82 18.96 -4.25
C ALA A 280 20.56 20.42 -4.67
N ASP A 281 21.08 21.36 -3.92
CA ASP A 281 20.84 22.80 -4.09
C ASP A 281 22.01 23.53 -4.78
N GLY A 282 23.17 22.88 -4.87
CA GLY A 282 24.38 23.45 -5.47
C GLY A 282 24.35 23.48 -7.00
N ALA A 283 24.99 24.48 -7.58
CA ALA A 283 25.20 24.56 -9.03
C ALA A 283 26.56 24.02 -9.48
N ASN A 284 27.54 23.98 -8.59
CA ASN A 284 28.89 23.49 -8.88
C ASN A 284 28.99 22.00 -8.60
N LEU A 285 29.27 21.23 -9.64
CA LEU A 285 29.41 19.79 -9.57
C LEU A 285 30.79 19.38 -10.05
N VAL A 286 31.32 18.28 -9.53
CA VAL A 286 32.55 17.67 -10.06
C VAL A 286 32.18 16.74 -11.20
N LEU A 287 32.74 17.00 -12.36
CA LEU A 287 32.64 16.18 -13.54
C LEU A 287 33.75 15.11 -13.53
N LEU A 288 33.32 13.86 -13.64
CA LEU A 288 34.19 12.70 -13.83
C LEU A 288 34.04 12.21 -15.28
N PRO A 289 34.91 12.64 -16.22
CA PRO A 289 34.80 12.31 -17.62
C PRO A 289 35.27 10.86 -17.86
N PRO A 290 34.53 10.07 -18.64
CA PRO A 290 34.92 8.71 -18.94
C PRO A 290 36.07 8.69 -19.98
N ARG A 291 36.90 7.67 -19.92
CA ARG A 291 37.94 7.40 -20.93
C ARG A 291 37.41 6.70 -22.19
N ARG A 292 36.32 6.01 -22.08
CA ARG A 292 35.69 5.20 -23.15
C ARG A 292 34.23 5.65 -23.33
N ASP A 293 33.55 5.00 -24.25
CA ASP A 293 32.12 5.24 -24.54
C ASP A 293 31.18 4.88 -23.37
N SER A 294 31.40 5.52 -22.25
CA SER A 294 30.52 5.47 -21.09
C SER A 294 30.02 6.88 -20.73
N ALA A 295 28.91 6.96 -20.02
CA ALA A 295 28.36 8.26 -19.67
C ALA A 295 29.21 8.94 -18.57
N PRO A 296 29.45 10.26 -18.67
CA PRO A 296 30.08 11.01 -17.60
C PRO A 296 29.24 11.01 -16.31
N VAL A 297 29.93 11.22 -15.19
CA VAL A 297 29.26 11.32 -13.87
C VAL A 297 29.52 12.72 -13.32
N LEU A 298 28.43 13.39 -12.90
CA LEU A 298 28.48 14.67 -12.19
C LEU A 298 27.96 14.48 -10.76
N VAL A 299 28.74 14.94 -9.80
CA VAL A 299 28.39 14.81 -8.40
C VAL A 299 28.61 16.09 -7.63
N GLN A 300 27.64 16.52 -6.84
CA GLN A 300 27.78 17.63 -5.91
C GLN A 300 28.54 17.18 -4.67
N VAL A 301 29.55 17.96 -4.28
CA VAL A 301 30.31 17.81 -3.05
C VAL A 301 30.40 19.16 -2.34
N ASN A 302 30.74 19.16 -1.03
CA ASN A 302 30.77 20.39 -0.24
C ASN A 302 31.90 21.35 -0.67
N ASP A 303 33.06 20.81 -1.01
CA ASP A 303 34.21 21.55 -1.50
C ASP A 303 34.70 20.90 -2.81
N PRO A 304 34.17 21.34 -3.97
CA PRO A 304 34.44 20.66 -5.24
C PRO A 304 35.90 20.80 -5.69
N GLU A 305 36.56 21.93 -5.45
CA GLU A 305 37.98 22.14 -5.84
C GLU A 305 38.90 21.23 -5.00
N GLN A 306 38.73 21.20 -3.68
CA GLN A 306 39.50 20.33 -2.80
C GLN A 306 39.27 18.85 -3.13
N PHE A 307 38.03 18.49 -3.47
CA PHE A 307 37.66 17.12 -3.83
C PHE A 307 38.36 16.70 -5.14
N VAL A 308 38.40 17.56 -6.15
CA VAL A 308 39.15 17.31 -7.42
C VAL A 308 40.61 17.05 -7.15
N GLU A 309 41.25 17.89 -6.33
CA GLU A 309 42.67 17.70 -5.96
C GLU A 309 42.88 16.37 -5.21
N THR A 310 42.01 16.04 -4.28
CA THR A 310 42.09 14.78 -3.53
C THR A 310 41.98 13.56 -4.46
N VAL A 311 41.01 13.56 -5.38
CA VAL A 311 40.80 12.47 -6.33
C VAL A 311 42.03 12.35 -7.25
N ARG A 312 42.56 13.47 -7.74
CA ARG A 312 43.75 13.47 -8.60
C ARG A 312 44.98 12.88 -7.87
N GLN A 313 45.21 13.27 -6.64
CA GLN A 313 46.33 12.76 -5.82
C GLN A 313 46.17 11.26 -5.54
N GLU A 314 45.00 10.82 -5.07
CA GLU A 314 44.75 9.41 -4.76
C GLU A 314 44.90 8.51 -6.01
N TRP A 315 44.36 8.94 -7.14
CA TRP A 315 44.36 8.13 -8.36
C TRP A 315 45.63 8.26 -9.21
N ALA A 316 46.43 9.34 -9.04
CA ALA A 316 47.74 9.47 -9.66
C ALA A 316 48.80 8.59 -8.97
N ASN A 317 48.78 8.54 -7.63
CA ASN A 317 49.70 7.71 -6.85
C ASN A 317 49.58 6.21 -7.19
N ASN A 318 48.39 5.75 -7.51
CA ASN A 318 48.13 4.35 -7.84
C ASN A 318 48.62 3.98 -9.27
N ARG A 319 48.76 4.95 -10.20
CA ARG A 319 49.32 4.71 -11.53
C ARG A 319 50.85 4.53 -11.49
N GLY A 320 51.51 5.17 -10.55
CA GLY A 320 52.95 5.02 -10.35
C GLY A 320 53.35 3.65 -9.78
N LEU A 321 52.44 2.96 -9.08
CA LEU A 321 52.68 1.63 -8.51
C LEU A 321 52.52 0.48 -9.51
N ASN A 322 51.73 0.68 -10.59
CA ASN A 322 51.48 -0.35 -11.62
C ASN A 322 52.46 -0.30 -12.80
N LEU A 323 53.47 0.57 -12.75
CA LEU A 323 54.54 0.70 -13.77
C LEU A 323 55.91 0.27 -13.26
N ARG A 324 55.98 -0.46 -12.13
CA ARG A 324 57.22 -1.06 -11.63
C ARG A 324 57.19 -2.58 -11.69
#